data_83638236e2240765974fa10b3bd75c50
#
_entry.id   83638236e2240765974fa10b3bd75c50
#
_cell.length_a   1.000
_cell.length_b   1.000
_cell.length_c   1.000
_cell.angle_alpha   90.00
_cell.angle_beta   90.00
_cell.angle_gamma   90.00
#
_symmetry.space_group_name_H-M   'P 1'
#
loop_
_entity.id
_entity.type
_entity.pdbx_description
1 polymer ?
#
loop_
_entity_poly.entity_id
_entity_poly.type
_entity_poly.pdbx_seq_one_letter_code
_entity_poly.pdbx_strand_id
1 'polypeptide(L)'
;MKKNKEKEKNTNPYHKEYGVFSNSIHALKSMLNYSHRFIPVIIISVVCAPIMQYLWSFISKFVIDMITTGQSVTALALLMGGFTVIQITATMLNLYGNSFFHIYIGARFRQMGLKNRKIMSVDYGYLEDKDFMDCYQKAGNACNSNNEGIEGMMRGIVRLLTLIPIIVVGIAILGTMNIFIVIAILICSVLQFVVTNKTNAYCKKKVWDPLAPWWRRHNYLSYTTSDFEAAKDIRMFGIADWLTEKFKVLNNCLLYTSDAADDLT
;
A
#
# COMPACT_ATOMS: atom_id res chain seq x y z
N MET A 1 -31.87 24.91 5.90
CA MET A 1 -31.50 24.03 7.02
C MET A 1 -30.06 23.55 6.85
N LYS A 2 -29.12 24.23 7.51
CA LYS A 2 -27.70 23.81 7.56
C LYS A 2 -27.60 22.64 8.51
N LYS A 3 -27.36 21.42 8.01
CA LYS A 3 -26.98 20.27 8.83
C LYS A 3 -25.56 20.51 9.34
N ASN A 4 -25.45 20.89 10.60
CA ASN A 4 -24.23 20.75 11.40
C ASN A 4 -23.86 19.26 11.39
N LYS A 5 -22.84 18.90 10.63
CA LYS A 5 -22.07 17.68 10.90
C LYS A 5 -21.21 17.99 12.11
N GLU A 6 -21.74 17.79 13.30
CA GLU A 6 -20.93 17.60 14.48
C GLU A 6 -20.02 16.39 14.19
N LYS A 7 -18.74 16.67 14.09
CA LYS A 7 -17.73 15.61 14.18
C LYS A 7 -17.91 15.03 15.58
N GLU A 8 -18.44 13.83 15.68
CA GLU A 8 -18.35 13.03 16.89
C GLU A 8 -16.87 13.03 17.30
N LYS A 9 -16.55 13.83 18.26
CA LYS A 9 -15.23 13.88 18.88
C LYS A 9 -15.09 12.52 19.57
N ASN A 10 -14.19 11.68 19.09
CA ASN A 10 -13.89 10.38 19.68
C ASN A 10 -13.49 10.63 21.13
N THR A 11 -14.41 10.38 22.06
CA THR A 11 -14.30 10.69 23.50
C THR A 11 -13.43 9.72 24.27
N ASN A 12 -12.83 8.73 23.56
CA ASN A 12 -11.97 7.75 24.20
C ASN A 12 -10.70 8.43 24.77
N PRO A 13 -10.47 8.39 26.10
CA PRO A 13 -9.38 9.07 26.77
C PRO A 13 -7.98 8.58 26.35
N TYR A 14 -7.88 7.35 25.84
CA TYR A 14 -6.63 6.74 25.39
C TYR A 14 -6.32 7.02 23.92
N HIS A 15 -7.29 7.55 23.16
CA HIS A 15 -7.14 7.82 21.74
C HIS A 15 -6.60 9.24 21.50
N LYS A 16 -5.31 9.33 21.16
CA LYS A 16 -4.68 10.58 20.71
C LYS A 16 -4.59 10.61 19.20
N GLU A 17 -5.24 11.58 18.57
CA GLU A 17 -5.15 11.78 17.13
C GLU A 17 -3.85 12.50 16.77
N TYR A 18 -3.07 11.91 15.87
CA TYR A 18 -1.88 12.51 15.32
C TYR A 18 -2.10 12.87 13.85
N GLY A 19 -1.56 14.01 13.42
CA GLY A 19 -1.61 14.40 12.01
C GLY A 19 -0.82 13.44 11.11
N VAL A 20 -1.18 13.42 9.83
CA VAL A 20 -0.53 12.57 8.82
C VAL A 20 0.99 12.77 8.79
N PHE A 21 1.44 14.02 8.88
CA PHE A 21 2.87 14.36 8.87
C PHE A 21 3.61 13.81 10.10
N SER A 22 3.02 13.92 11.29
CA SER A 22 3.59 13.35 12.53
C SER A 22 3.71 11.83 12.43
N ASN A 23 2.67 11.16 11.91
CA ASN A 23 2.68 9.72 11.71
C ASN A 23 3.71 9.30 10.67
N SER A 24 3.91 10.08 9.61
CA SER A 24 4.92 9.82 8.58
C SER A 24 6.34 9.92 9.14
N ILE A 25 6.62 10.93 9.96
CA ILE A 25 7.90 11.07 10.66
C ILE A 25 8.13 9.89 11.61
N HIS A 26 7.10 9.50 12.36
CA HIS A 26 7.20 8.35 13.26
C HIS A 26 7.50 7.05 12.51
N ALA A 27 6.84 6.80 11.38
CA ALA A 27 7.08 5.65 10.53
C ALA A 27 8.52 5.65 10.00
N LEU A 28 9.00 6.77 9.46
CA LEU A 28 10.37 6.92 8.97
C LEU A 28 11.40 6.69 10.08
N LYS A 29 11.20 7.29 11.25
CA LYS A 29 12.07 7.10 12.42
C LYS A 29 12.07 5.64 12.87
N SER A 30 10.93 4.97 12.82
CA SER A 30 10.82 3.55 13.16
C SER A 30 11.65 2.65 12.23
N MET A 31 11.66 2.96 10.91
CA MET A 31 12.47 2.25 9.93
C MET A 31 13.97 2.49 10.16
N LEU A 32 14.38 3.74 10.34
CA LEU A 32 15.77 4.12 10.60
C LEU A 32 16.29 3.48 11.90
N ASN A 33 15.48 3.44 12.94
CA ASN A 33 15.82 2.80 14.21
C ASN A 33 15.90 1.26 14.11
N TYR A 34 15.22 0.66 13.12
CA TYR A 34 15.33 -0.78 12.87
C TYR A 34 16.60 -1.12 12.10
N SER A 35 16.91 -0.38 11.02
CA SER A 35 18.13 -0.62 10.23
C SER A 35 18.59 0.63 9.50
N HIS A 36 19.82 1.05 9.74
CA HIS A 36 20.45 2.15 8.99
C HIS A 36 20.73 1.80 7.52
N ARG A 37 20.74 0.52 7.15
CA ARG A 37 20.88 0.06 5.75
C ARG A 37 19.75 0.50 4.85
N PHE A 38 18.68 1.02 5.43
CA PHE A 38 17.54 1.55 4.70
C PHE A 38 17.86 2.82 3.89
N ILE A 39 18.77 3.67 4.39
CA ILE A 39 19.16 4.91 3.72
C ILE A 39 19.77 4.66 2.33
N PRO A 40 20.82 3.85 2.17
CA PRO A 40 21.40 3.59 0.85
C PRO A 40 20.39 2.93 -0.10
N VAL A 41 19.50 2.08 0.41
CA VAL A 41 18.45 1.45 -0.39
C VAL A 41 17.49 2.49 -0.99
N ILE A 42 17.05 3.47 -0.20
CA ILE A 42 16.21 4.56 -0.70
C ILE A 42 16.97 5.35 -1.76
N ILE A 43 18.21 5.74 -1.49
CA ILE A 43 19.01 6.56 -2.42
C ILE A 43 19.16 5.82 -3.77
N ILE A 44 19.49 4.54 -3.75
CA ILE A 44 19.58 3.71 -4.96
C ILE A 44 18.24 3.70 -5.70
N SER A 45 17.14 3.45 -5.00
CA SER A 45 15.81 3.41 -5.61
C SER A 45 15.41 4.76 -6.21
N VAL A 46 15.68 5.86 -5.52
CA VAL A 46 15.38 7.23 -5.97
C VAL A 46 16.17 7.61 -7.23
N VAL A 47 17.44 7.21 -7.31
CA VAL A 47 18.30 7.50 -8.46
C VAL A 47 18.00 6.59 -9.66
N CYS A 48 17.78 5.29 -9.41
CA CYS A 48 17.54 4.31 -10.47
C CYS A 48 16.14 4.45 -11.11
N ALA A 49 15.14 4.91 -10.33
CA ALA A 49 13.76 4.98 -10.81
C ALA A 49 13.57 5.85 -12.07
N PRO A 50 14.05 7.11 -12.14
CA PRO A 50 13.91 7.91 -13.36
C PRO A 50 14.75 7.35 -14.52
N ILE A 51 15.90 6.76 -14.24
CA ILE A 51 16.72 6.11 -15.28
C ILE A 51 15.92 4.99 -15.94
N MET A 52 15.37 4.08 -15.15
CA MET A 52 14.56 2.97 -15.65
C MET A 52 13.34 3.45 -16.45
N GLN A 53 12.71 4.54 -16.01
CA GLN A 53 11.49 5.07 -16.60
C GLN A 53 11.75 5.76 -17.95
N TYR A 54 12.80 6.57 -18.06
CA TYR A 54 13.03 7.44 -19.22
C TYR A 54 14.09 6.96 -20.19
N LEU A 55 14.96 6.02 -19.79
CA LEU A 55 16.05 5.53 -20.62
C LEU A 55 15.55 5.03 -21.98
N TRP A 56 14.41 4.32 -21.99
CA TRP A 56 13.78 3.82 -23.22
C TRP A 56 13.39 4.94 -24.20
N SER A 57 12.89 6.06 -23.70
CA SER A 57 12.53 7.22 -24.52
C SER A 57 13.77 7.86 -25.13
N PHE A 58 14.87 7.93 -24.39
CA PHE A 58 16.14 8.44 -24.90
C PHE A 58 16.75 7.52 -25.96
N ILE A 59 16.74 6.20 -25.74
CA ILE A 59 17.21 5.20 -26.71
C ILE A 59 16.47 5.40 -28.04
N SER A 60 15.15 5.46 -28.02
CA SER A 60 14.33 5.61 -29.22
C SER A 60 14.70 6.87 -30.01
N LYS A 61 14.90 7.99 -29.32
CA LYS A 61 15.34 9.24 -29.96
C LYS A 61 16.72 9.08 -30.63
N PHE A 62 17.73 8.60 -29.89
CA PHE A 62 19.09 8.45 -30.41
C PHE A 62 19.18 7.47 -31.58
N VAL A 63 18.40 6.37 -31.54
CA VAL A 63 18.35 5.42 -32.66
C VAL A 63 17.76 6.07 -33.91
N ILE A 64 16.66 6.84 -33.77
CA ILE A 64 16.07 7.56 -34.92
C ILE A 64 17.05 8.58 -35.47
N ASP A 65 17.69 9.38 -34.62
CA ASP A 65 18.67 10.39 -35.05
C ASP A 65 19.86 9.76 -35.78
N MET A 66 20.37 8.61 -35.32
CA MET A 66 21.47 7.90 -35.98
C MET A 66 21.07 7.29 -37.32
N ILE A 67 19.87 6.78 -37.46
CA ILE A 67 19.36 6.25 -38.73
C ILE A 67 19.15 7.38 -39.72
N THR A 68 18.59 8.51 -39.30
CA THR A 68 18.34 9.68 -40.19
C THR A 68 19.63 10.36 -40.63
N THR A 69 20.67 10.34 -39.81
CA THR A 69 22.00 10.89 -40.13
C THR A 69 22.90 9.92 -40.92
N GLY A 70 22.42 8.70 -41.20
CA GLY A 70 23.17 7.72 -42.00
C GLY A 70 24.44 7.19 -41.30
N GLN A 71 24.45 7.12 -39.99
CA GLN A 71 25.58 6.61 -39.20
C GLN A 71 25.83 5.11 -39.45
N SER A 72 27.05 4.66 -39.18
CA SER A 72 27.43 3.26 -39.38
C SER A 72 26.65 2.29 -38.45
N VAL A 73 26.34 1.11 -38.96
CA VAL A 73 25.66 0.05 -38.22
C VAL A 73 26.42 -0.35 -36.94
N THR A 74 27.74 -0.27 -36.97
CA THR A 74 28.62 -0.53 -35.82
C THR A 74 28.44 0.50 -34.73
N ALA A 75 28.31 1.79 -35.07
CA ALA A 75 28.04 2.85 -34.09
C ALA A 75 26.66 2.66 -33.44
N LEU A 76 25.64 2.30 -34.22
CA LEU A 76 24.31 1.99 -33.74
C LEU A 76 24.33 0.80 -32.76
N ALA A 77 25.03 -0.28 -33.10
CA ALA A 77 25.15 -1.46 -32.25
C ALA A 77 25.86 -1.15 -30.92
N LEU A 78 26.92 -0.35 -30.94
CA LEU A 78 27.63 0.10 -29.74
C LEU A 78 26.75 0.97 -28.84
N LEU A 79 25.99 1.89 -29.44
CA LEU A 79 25.06 2.74 -28.70
C LEU A 79 23.98 1.88 -28.01
N MET A 80 23.33 1.00 -28.74
CA MET A 80 22.32 0.10 -28.20
C MET A 80 22.88 -0.83 -27.09
N GLY A 81 24.09 -1.35 -27.32
CA GLY A 81 24.79 -2.17 -26.31
C GLY A 81 25.06 -1.39 -25.03
N GLY A 82 25.55 -0.16 -25.13
CA GLY A 82 25.80 0.71 -23.98
C GLY A 82 24.53 1.03 -23.19
N PHE A 83 23.47 1.40 -23.86
CA PHE A 83 22.17 1.62 -23.20
C PHE A 83 21.62 0.36 -22.54
N THR A 84 21.76 -0.80 -23.18
CA THR A 84 21.33 -2.09 -22.60
C THR A 84 22.09 -2.40 -21.32
N VAL A 85 23.42 -2.17 -21.29
CA VAL A 85 24.24 -2.35 -20.08
C VAL A 85 23.77 -1.42 -18.95
N ILE A 86 23.52 -0.15 -19.26
CA ILE A 86 23.01 0.82 -18.29
C ILE A 86 21.65 0.36 -17.74
N GLN A 87 20.74 -0.08 -18.61
CA GLN A 87 19.41 -0.58 -18.21
C GLN A 87 19.51 -1.80 -17.33
N ILE A 88 20.33 -2.78 -17.69
CA ILE A 88 20.55 -3.99 -16.87
C ILE A 88 21.12 -3.60 -15.50
N THR A 89 22.12 -2.74 -15.48
CA THR A 89 22.75 -2.29 -14.22
C THR A 89 21.73 -1.57 -13.32
N ALA A 90 20.96 -0.63 -13.87
CA ALA A 90 19.90 0.08 -13.12
C ALA A 90 18.83 -0.90 -12.59
N THR A 91 18.44 -1.88 -13.42
CA THR A 91 17.47 -2.90 -13.02
C THR A 91 18.01 -3.78 -11.90
N MET A 92 19.26 -4.24 -11.99
CA MET A 92 19.90 -5.05 -10.95
C MET A 92 20.03 -4.27 -9.63
N LEU A 93 20.41 -3.00 -9.68
CA LEU A 93 20.47 -2.13 -8.50
C LEU A 93 19.09 -1.93 -7.88
N ASN A 94 18.05 -1.76 -8.69
CA ASN A 94 16.67 -1.62 -8.20
C ASN A 94 16.16 -2.92 -7.58
N LEU A 95 16.43 -4.07 -8.20
CA LEU A 95 16.08 -5.39 -7.64
C LEU A 95 16.82 -5.63 -6.31
N TYR A 96 18.10 -5.27 -6.25
CA TYR A 96 18.85 -5.31 -5.00
C TYR A 96 18.21 -4.43 -3.93
N GLY A 97 17.81 -3.19 -4.26
CA GLY A 97 17.07 -2.32 -3.37
C GLY A 97 15.75 -2.94 -2.90
N ASN A 98 14.99 -3.53 -3.81
CA ASN A 98 13.71 -4.17 -3.48
C ASN A 98 13.88 -5.45 -2.63
N SER A 99 15.03 -6.13 -2.68
CA SER A 99 15.29 -7.30 -1.83
C SER A 99 15.34 -6.97 -0.34
N PHE A 100 15.50 -5.69 0.01
CA PHE A 100 15.43 -5.21 1.40
C PHE A 100 14.00 -4.97 1.92
N PHE A 101 12.98 -5.52 1.24
CA PHE A 101 11.58 -5.42 1.70
C PHE A 101 11.38 -5.97 3.13
N HIS A 102 12.24 -6.89 3.59
CA HIS A 102 12.24 -7.42 4.95
C HIS A 102 12.44 -6.34 6.03
N ILE A 103 13.03 -5.18 5.68
CA ILE A 103 13.19 -4.05 6.61
C ILE A 103 11.82 -3.49 7.02
N TYR A 104 10.88 -3.38 6.07
CA TYR A 104 9.51 -2.92 6.36
C TYR A 104 8.79 -3.88 7.31
N ILE A 105 8.89 -5.17 7.00
CA ILE A 105 8.32 -6.25 7.81
C ILE A 105 8.94 -6.25 9.21
N GLY A 106 10.27 -6.19 9.31
CA GLY A 106 10.96 -6.16 10.58
C GLY A 106 10.64 -4.93 11.44
N ALA A 107 10.54 -3.75 10.83
CA ALA A 107 10.11 -2.54 11.52
C ALA A 107 8.67 -2.66 12.03
N ARG A 108 7.75 -3.25 11.25
CA ARG A 108 6.38 -3.56 11.68
C ARG A 108 6.35 -4.53 12.86
N PHE A 109 7.06 -5.64 12.77
CA PHE A 109 7.13 -6.61 13.87
C PHE A 109 7.75 -6.03 15.15
N ARG A 110 8.71 -5.11 15.02
CA ARG A 110 9.22 -4.36 16.17
C ARG A 110 8.10 -3.54 16.83
N GLN A 111 7.26 -2.85 16.07
CA GLN A 111 6.13 -2.09 16.61
C GLN A 111 5.09 -3.02 17.26
N MET A 112 4.82 -4.16 16.64
CA MET A 112 3.96 -5.19 17.22
C MET A 112 4.52 -5.71 18.56
N GLY A 113 5.84 -5.94 18.62
CA GLY A 113 6.53 -6.33 19.87
C GLY A 113 6.42 -5.26 20.96
N LEU A 114 6.58 -3.97 20.61
CA LEU A 114 6.38 -2.86 21.56
C LEU A 114 4.94 -2.80 22.08
N LYS A 115 3.95 -2.99 21.21
CA LYS A 115 2.54 -3.09 21.59
C LYS A 115 2.30 -4.24 22.55
N ASN A 116 2.80 -5.43 22.23
CA ASN A 116 2.63 -6.62 23.07
C ASN A 116 3.36 -6.47 24.42
N ARG A 117 4.56 -5.91 24.43
CA ARG A 117 5.26 -5.59 25.66
C ARG A 117 4.47 -4.62 26.55
N LYS A 118 3.83 -3.61 25.92
CA LYS A 118 3.00 -2.66 26.68
C LYS A 118 1.83 -3.33 27.36
N ILE A 119 1.10 -4.22 26.66
CA ILE A 119 -0.06 -4.92 27.27
C ILE A 119 0.36 -5.84 28.41
N MET A 120 1.55 -6.45 28.34
CA MET A 120 2.09 -7.30 29.41
C MET A 120 2.55 -6.52 30.64
N SER A 121 2.79 -5.22 30.50
CA SER A 121 3.33 -4.36 31.56
C SER A 121 2.31 -3.38 32.14
N VAL A 122 1.08 -3.39 31.64
CA VAL A 122 0.01 -2.50 32.12
C VAL A 122 -0.75 -3.17 33.27
N ASP A 123 -1.28 -2.37 34.20
CA ASP A 123 -2.07 -2.86 35.30
C ASP A 123 -3.35 -3.55 34.83
N TYR A 124 -3.76 -4.60 35.55
CA TYR A 124 -4.91 -5.45 35.16
C TYR A 124 -6.20 -4.65 34.95
N GLY A 125 -6.44 -3.61 35.74
CA GLY A 125 -7.63 -2.75 35.59
C GLY A 125 -7.80 -2.13 34.19
N TYR A 126 -6.70 -1.86 33.46
CA TYR A 126 -6.81 -1.38 32.07
C TYR A 126 -7.23 -2.47 31.09
N LEU A 127 -6.99 -3.75 31.40
CA LEU A 127 -7.41 -4.86 30.55
C LEU A 127 -8.92 -5.09 30.58
N GLU A 128 -9.58 -4.62 31.63
CA GLU A 128 -11.04 -4.66 31.77
C GLU A 128 -11.71 -3.38 31.21
N ASP A 129 -10.91 -2.33 30.92
CA ASP A 129 -11.43 -1.10 30.36
C ASP A 129 -11.66 -1.26 28.85
N LYS A 130 -12.93 -1.14 28.45
CA LYS A 130 -13.35 -1.24 27.04
C LYS A 130 -12.64 -0.23 26.13
N ASP A 131 -12.50 1.01 26.58
CA ASP A 131 -11.90 2.08 25.77
C ASP A 131 -10.41 1.84 25.55
N PHE A 132 -9.72 1.30 26.55
CA PHE A 132 -8.32 0.88 26.41
C PHE A 132 -8.20 -0.31 25.45
N MET A 133 -9.05 -1.32 25.56
CA MET A 133 -9.04 -2.50 24.69
C MET A 133 -9.39 -2.15 23.24
N ASP A 134 -10.29 -1.21 23.01
CA ASP A 134 -10.56 -0.69 21.66
C ASP A 134 -9.33 0.00 21.03
N CYS A 135 -8.57 0.76 21.83
CA CYS A 135 -7.30 1.33 21.36
C CYS A 135 -6.23 0.27 21.09
N TYR A 136 -6.15 -0.74 21.95
CA TYR A 136 -5.24 -1.87 21.74
C TYR A 136 -5.56 -2.63 20.45
N GLN A 137 -6.85 -2.87 20.16
CA GLN A 137 -7.31 -3.52 18.94
C GLN A 137 -6.96 -2.67 17.70
N LYS A 138 -7.20 -1.36 17.75
CA LYS A 138 -6.82 -0.43 16.66
C LYS A 138 -5.30 -0.44 16.41
N ALA A 139 -4.50 -0.46 17.48
CA ALA A 139 -3.05 -0.59 17.37
C ALA A 139 -2.61 -1.94 16.76
N GLY A 140 -3.35 -3.00 17.07
CA GLY A 140 -3.17 -4.31 16.43
C GLY A 140 -3.44 -4.26 14.94
N ASN A 141 -4.57 -3.71 14.54
CA ASN A 141 -4.95 -3.56 13.13
C ASN A 141 -3.93 -2.73 12.35
N ALA A 142 -3.36 -1.68 12.96
CA ALA A 142 -2.31 -0.87 12.33
C ALA A 142 -1.01 -1.65 12.06
N CYS A 143 -0.78 -2.77 12.76
CA CYS A 143 0.41 -3.62 12.59
C CYS A 143 0.15 -4.92 11.82
N ASN A 144 -1.09 -5.18 11.39
CA ASN A 144 -1.50 -6.49 10.90
C ASN A 144 -1.48 -6.65 9.36
N SER A 145 -1.24 -5.57 8.62
CA SER A 145 -1.28 -5.58 7.15
C SER A 145 0.05 -5.13 6.54
N ASN A 146 0.38 -5.70 5.37
CA ASN A 146 1.54 -5.31 4.57
C ASN A 146 1.29 -4.03 3.75
N ASN A 147 0.02 -3.76 3.41
CA ASN A 147 -0.36 -2.66 2.52
C ASN A 147 -1.00 -1.48 3.27
N GLU A 148 -1.36 -1.68 4.51
CA GLU A 148 -2.05 -0.70 5.34
C GLU A 148 -1.30 -0.45 6.65
N GLY A 149 -1.78 0.51 7.45
CA GLY A 149 -1.20 0.82 8.74
C GLY A 149 0.25 1.32 8.64
N ILE A 150 1.10 0.85 9.54
CA ILE A 150 2.49 1.32 9.67
C ILE A 150 3.34 0.91 8.46
N GLU A 151 3.25 -0.34 8.01
CA GLU A 151 4.02 -0.79 6.85
C GLU A 151 3.56 -0.12 5.56
N GLY A 152 2.24 0.00 5.35
CA GLY A 152 1.70 0.74 4.20
C GLY A 152 2.15 2.19 4.16
N MET A 153 2.23 2.86 5.31
CA MET A 153 2.75 4.22 5.42
C MET A 153 4.24 4.29 5.07
N MET A 154 5.06 3.36 5.58
CA MET A 154 6.49 3.28 5.27
C MET A 154 6.71 3.11 3.76
N ARG A 155 6.02 2.16 3.13
CA ARG A 155 6.08 1.93 1.67
C ARG A 155 5.61 3.15 0.89
N GLY A 156 4.54 3.80 1.36
CA GLY A 156 4.01 5.03 0.76
C GLY A 156 5.01 6.18 0.76
N ILE A 157 5.73 6.39 1.84
CA ILE A 157 6.78 7.43 1.94
C ILE A 157 7.89 7.16 0.91
N VAL A 158 8.40 5.92 0.86
CA VAL A 158 9.47 5.57 -0.11
C VAL A 158 8.98 5.73 -1.53
N ARG A 159 7.75 5.29 -1.83
CA ARG A 159 7.14 5.48 -3.14
C ARG A 159 7.02 6.96 -3.52
N LEU A 160 6.63 7.83 -2.61
CA LEU A 160 6.59 9.27 -2.85
C LEU A 160 7.99 9.82 -3.16
N LEU A 161 9.01 9.42 -2.39
CA LEU A 161 10.39 9.84 -2.62
C LEU A 161 10.93 9.40 -3.99
N THR A 162 10.53 8.22 -4.49
CA THR A 162 10.92 7.75 -5.83
C THR A 162 10.13 8.40 -6.95
N LEU A 163 8.88 8.81 -6.72
CA LEU A 163 8.05 9.48 -7.73
C LEU A 163 8.46 10.94 -7.98
N ILE A 164 8.94 11.65 -6.96
CA ILE A 164 9.35 13.05 -7.09
C ILE A 164 10.38 13.25 -8.23
N PRO A 165 11.53 12.57 -8.26
CA PRO A 165 12.51 12.75 -9.33
C PRO A 165 11.97 12.30 -10.70
N ILE A 166 11.12 11.29 -10.77
CA ILE A 166 10.46 10.88 -12.00
C ILE A 166 9.62 12.03 -12.57
N ILE A 167 8.81 12.67 -11.73
CA ILE A 167 7.97 13.79 -12.13
C ILE A 167 8.83 14.99 -12.58
N VAL A 168 9.87 15.33 -11.81
CA VAL A 168 10.77 16.46 -12.13
C VAL A 168 11.45 16.25 -13.50
N VAL A 169 12.01 15.06 -13.73
CA VAL A 169 12.65 14.72 -15.02
C VAL A 169 11.61 14.72 -16.16
N GLY A 170 10.41 14.17 -15.92
CA GLY A 170 9.33 14.18 -16.90
C GLY A 170 8.89 15.59 -17.30
N ILE A 171 8.70 16.48 -16.33
CA ILE A 171 8.37 17.89 -16.59
C ILE A 171 9.51 18.57 -17.37
N ALA A 172 10.76 18.33 -17.01
CA ALA A 172 11.90 18.89 -17.72
C ALA A 172 11.93 18.44 -19.19
N ILE A 173 11.73 17.14 -19.45
CA ILE A 173 11.72 16.60 -20.83
C ILE A 173 10.53 17.18 -21.63
N LEU A 174 9.33 17.16 -21.08
CA LEU A 174 8.13 17.65 -21.76
C LEU A 174 8.15 19.17 -21.95
N GLY A 175 8.72 19.92 -21.01
CA GLY A 175 8.83 21.37 -21.05
C GLY A 175 9.74 21.86 -22.18
N THR A 176 10.70 21.05 -22.61
CA THR A 176 11.55 21.38 -23.78
C THR A 176 10.80 21.25 -25.12
N MET A 177 9.69 20.51 -25.15
CA MET A 177 8.91 20.32 -26.37
C MET A 177 7.82 21.39 -26.52
N ASN A 178 6.86 21.41 -25.64
CA ASN A 178 5.76 22.36 -25.68
C ASN A 178 5.08 22.49 -24.30
N ILE A 179 4.99 23.72 -23.78
CA ILE A 179 4.38 24.00 -22.48
C ILE A 179 2.89 23.62 -22.43
N PHE A 180 2.18 23.69 -23.55
CA PHE A 180 0.75 23.31 -23.61
C PHE A 180 0.54 21.83 -23.31
N ILE A 181 1.49 20.95 -23.70
CA ILE A 181 1.44 19.52 -23.36
C ILE A 181 1.55 19.32 -21.86
N VAL A 182 2.44 20.03 -21.19
CA VAL A 182 2.60 19.97 -19.72
C VAL A 182 1.31 20.38 -19.01
N ILE A 183 0.71 21.48 -19.47
CA ILE A 183 -0.57 21.97 -18.89
C ILE A 183 -1.69 20.94 -19.11
N ALA A 184 -1.81 20.36 -20.30
CA ALA A 184 -2.81 19.35 -20.60
C ALA A 184 -2.64 18.11 -19.69
N ILE A 185 -1.43 17.61 -19.49
CA ILE A 185 -1.14 16.48 -18.60
C ILE A 185 -1.49 16.82 -17.16
N LEU A 186 -1.18 18.03 -16.68
CA LEU A 186 -1.55 18.45 -15.34
C LEU A 186 -3.08 18.50 -15.15
N ILE A 187 -3.81 19.04 -16.11
CA ILE A 187 -5.29 19.05 -16.07
C ILE A 187 -5.83 17.61 -16.03
N CYS A 188 -5.36 16.72 -16.90
CA CYS A 188 -5.77 15.31 -16.91
C CYS A 188 -5.45 14.62 -15.58
N SER A 189 -4.29 14.91 -14.98
CA SER A 189 -3.89 14.34 -13.69
C SER A 189 -4.82 14.79 -12.55
N VAL A 190 -5.22 16.06 -12.52
CA VAL A 190 -6.18 16.58 -11.54
C VAL A 190 -7.56 15.94 -11.74
N LEU A 191 -8.02 15.82 -12.99
CA LEU A 191 -9.28 15.15 -13.30
C LEU A 191 -9.26 13.68 -12.83
N GLN A 192 -8.19 12.95 -13.14
CA GLN A 192 -8.01 11.57 -12.68
C GLN A 192 -8.04 11.46 -11.17
N PHE A 193 -7.36 12.36 -10.46
CA PHE A 193 -7.38 12.40 -8.99
C PHE A 193 -8.79 12.58 -8.44
N VAL A 194 -9.56 13.53 -8.99
CA VAL A 194 -10.95 13.78 -8.57
C VAL A 194 -11.84 12.57 -8.83
N VAL A 195 -11.73 11.96 -10.03
CA VAL A 195 -12.50 10.76 -10.39
C VAL A 195 -12.14 9.60 -9.44
N THR A 196 -10.85 9.32 -9.26
CA THR A 196 -10.38 8.24 -8.37
C THR A 196 -10.88 8.41 -6.94
N ASN A 197 -10.82 9.64 -6.39
CA ASN A 197 -11.32 9.90 -5.04
C ASN A 197 -12.83 9.70 -4.93
N LYS A 198 -13.60 10.13 -5.91
CA LYS A 198 -15.06 9.90 -5.95
C LYS A 198 -15.39 8.41 -6.08
N THR A 199 -14.68 7.69 -6.95
CA THR A 199 -14.85 6.24 -7.12
C THR A 199 -14.51 5.49 -5.84
N ASN A 200 -13.37 5.81 -5.19
CA ASN A 200 -12.99 5.20 -3.92
C ASN A 200 -14.03 5.46 -2.81
N ALA A 201 -14.55 6.69 -2.73
CA ALA A 201 -15.61 7.03 -1.78
C ALA A 201 -16.91 6.29 -2.06
N TYR A 202 -17.27 6.14 -3.33
CA TYR A 202 -18.43 5.36 -3.77
C TYR A 202 -18.26 3.88 -3.45
N CYS A 203 -17.12 3.27 -3.82
CA CYS A 203 -16.79 1.88 -3.51
C CYS A 203 -16.81 1.61 -2.01
N LYS A 204 -16.22 2.52 -1.21
CA LYS A 204 -16.27 2.39 0.25
C LYS A 204 -17.70 2.30 0.75
N LYS A 205 -18.57 3.24 0.33
CA LYS A 205 -19.97 3.33 0.81
C LYS A 205 -20.86 2.21 0.27
N LYS A 206 -20.65 1.79 -0.98
CA LYS A 206 -21.54 0.83 -1.66
C LYS A 206 -21.08 -0.61 -1.56
N VAL A 207 -19.76 -0.84 -1.46
CA VAL A 207 -19.18 -2.20 -1.44
C VAL A 207 -18.64 -2.54 -0.06
N TRP A 208 -17.69 -1.76 0.46
CA TRP A 208 -16.96 -2.13 1.68
C TRP A 208 -17.79 -2.02 2.96
N ASP A 209 -18.54 -0.92 3.12
CA ASP A 209 -19.34 -0.72 4.34
C ASP A 209 -20.45 -1.78 4.50
N PRO A 210 -21.22 -2.16 3.45
CA PRO A 210 -22.19 -3.24 3.52
C PRO A 210 -21.56 -4.63 3.72
N LEU A 211 -20.31 -4.83 3.31
CA LEU A 211 -19.62 -6.11 3.46
C LEU A 211 -19.12 -6.36 4.91
N ALA A 212 -19.06 -5.34 5.75
CA ALA A 212 -18.53 -5.47 7.11
C ALA A 212 -19.24 -6.54 7.98
N PRO A 213 -20.59 -6.68 7.95
CA PRO A 213 -21.28 -7.76 8.67
C PRO A 213 -20.95 -9.15 8.10
N TRP A 214 -20.75 -9.25 6.79
CA TRP A 214 -20.35 -10.49 6.12
C TRP A 214 -18.97 -10.94 6.60
N TRP A 215 -17.97 -10.02 6.58
CA TRP A 215 -16.63 -10.29 7.07
C TRP A 215 -16.60 -10.76 8.52
N ARG A 216 -17.44 -10.20 9.38
CA ARG A 216 -17.54 -10.61 10.78
C ARG A 216 -18.01 -12.05 10.91
N ARG A 217 -19.04 -12.44 10.16
CA ARG A 217 -19.57 -13.82 10.14
C ARG A 217 -18.56 -14.80 9.55
N HIS A 218 -17.93 -14.42 8.45
CA HIS A 218 -16.90 -15.22 7.79
C HIS A 218 -15.71 -15.48 8.72
N ASN A 219 -15.18 -14.44 9.35
CA ASN A 219 -14.08 -14.57 10.30
C ASN A 219 -14.45 -15.45 11.48
N TYR A 220 -15.65 -15.28 12.05
CA TYR A 220 -16.12 -16.12 13.14
C TYR A 220 -16.13 -17.60 12.74
N LEU A 221 -16.75 -17.94 11.62
CA LEU A 221 -16.77 -19.32 11.12
C LEU A 221 -15.36 -19.84 10.82
N SER A 222 -14.53 -19.03 10.19
CA SER A 222 -13.15 -19.39 9.84
C SER A 222 -12.31 -19.68 11.09
N TYR A 223 -12.40 -18.83 12.11
CA TYR A 223 -11.69 -19.05 13.38
C TYR A 223 -12.19 -20.31 14.06
N THR A 224 -13.51 -20.51 14.19
CA THR A 224 -14.09 -21.68 14.85
C THR A 224 -13.70 -22.98 14.16
N THR A 225 -13.65 -23.01 12.82
CA THR A 225 -13.28 -24.22 12.07
C THR A 225 -11.78 -24.48 12.04
N SER A 226 -10.95 -23.45 12.24
CA SER A 226 -9.48 -23.56 12.26
C SER A 226 -8.91 -23.77 13.66
N ASP A 227 -9.75 -23.67 14.69
CA ASP A 227 -9.31 -23.83 16.07
C ASP A 227 -9.23 -25.31 16.45
N PHE A 228 -8.05 -25.71 16.94
CA PHE A 228 -7.80 -27.07 17.39
C PHE A 228 -8.64 -27.44 18.63
N GLU A 229 -8.95 -26.49 19.50
CA GLU A 229 -9.78 -26.72 20.69
C GLU A 229 -11.22 -27.06 20.25
N ALA A 230 -11.75 -26.36 19.27
CA ALA A 230 -13.08 -26.61 18.71
C ALA A 230 -13.15 -27.91 17.89
N ALA A 231 -12.02 -28.42 17.37
CA ALA A 231 -11.99 -29.60 16.52
C ALA A 231 -12.54 -30.86 17.20
N LYS A 232 -12.33 -31.00 18.51
CA LYS A 232 -12.87 -32.12 19.32
C LYS A 232 -14.39 -32.04 19.39
N ASP A 233 -14.91 -30.87 19.67
CA ASP A 233 -16.36 -30.64 19.83
C ASP A 233 -17.08 -30.78 18.50
N ILE A 234 -16.49 -30.26 17.41
CA ILE A 234 -17.02 -30.41 16.04
C ILE A 234 -17.20 -31.90 15.68
N ARG A 235 -16.21 -32.73 16.00
CA ARG A 235 -16.26 -34.17 15.74
C ARG A 235 -17.24 -34.90 16.68
N MET A 236 -17.23 -34.55 17.95
CA MET A 236 -18.07 -35.17 18.96
C MET A 236 -19.56 -34.91 18.72
N PHE A 237 -19.91 -33.69 18.29
CA PHE A 237 -21.28 -33.33 17.96
C PHE A 237 -21.68 -33.55 16.52
N GLY A 238 -20.76 -33.99 15.64
CA GLY A 238 -21.02 -34.27 14.24
C GLY A 238 -21.47 -33.05 13.42
N ILE A 239 -21.05 -31.84 13.81
CA ILE A 239 -21.53 -30.58 13.20
C ILE A 239 -20.69 -30.11 12.00
N ALA A 240 -19.74 -30.90 11.50
CA ALA A 240 -18.86 -30.54 10.39
C ALA A 240 -19.63 -30.19 9.11
N ASP A 241 -20.63 -31.00 8.75
CA ASP A 241 -21.45 -30.77 7.56
C ASP A 241 -22.28 -29.51 7.67
N TRP A 242 -22.87 -29.27 8.85
CA TRP A 242 -23.61 -28.04 9.14
C TRP A 242 -22.73 -26.79 9.01
N LEU A 243 -21.51 -26.81 9.55
CA LEU A 243 -20.53 -25.71 9.40
C LEU A 243 -20.18 -25.47 7.94
N THR A 244 -19.95 -26.54 7.19
CA THR A 244 -19.62 -26.47 5.75
C THR A 244 -20.78 -25.88 4.97
N GLU A 245 -22.02 -26.23 5.28
CA GLU A 245 -23.20 -25.66 4.65
C GLU A 245 -23.34 -24.15 4.97
N LYS A 246 -23.10 -23.76 6.22
CA LYS A 246 -23.09 -22.34 6.61
C LYS A 246 -22.03 -21.54 5.84
N PHE A 247 -20.84 -22.11 5.62
CA PHE A 247 -19.80 -21.50 4.78
C PHE A 247 -20.26 -21.33 3.33
N LYS A 248 -20.86 -22.37 2.75
CA LYS A 248 -21.39 -22.31 1.37
C LYS A 248 -22.45 -21.21 1.21
N VAL A 249 -23.41 -21.17 2.14
CA VAL A 249 -24.46 -20.14 2.14
C VAL A 249 -23.85 -18.73 2.24
N LEU A 250 -22.86 -18.57 3.12
CA LEU A 250 -22.21 -17.27 3.32
C LEU A 250 -21.42 -16.84 2.08
N ASN A 251 -20.70 -17.76 1.44
CA ASN A 251 -19.94 -17.49 0.21
C ASN A 251 -20.84 -17.23 -1.01
N ASN A 252 -21.96 -17.94 -1.13
CA ASN A 252 -22.93 -17.67 -2.18
C ASN A 252 -23.54 -16.27 -2.04
N CYS A 253 -23.78 -15.81 -0.81
CA CYS A 253 -24.25 -14.45 -0.56
C CYS A 253 -23.26 -13.38 -1.08
N LEU A 254 -21.95 -13.66 -1.03
CA LEU A 254 -20.91 -12.78 -1.58
C LEU A 254 -20.93 -12.76 -3.11
N LEU A 255 -21.08 -13.92 -3.75
CA LEU A 255 -21.16 -14.04 -5.21
C LEU A 255 -22.36 -13.26 -5.77
N TYR A 256 -23.53 -13.40 -5.16
CA TYR A 256 -24.70 -12.62 -5.58
C TYR A 256 -24.53 -11.10 -5.43
N THR A 257 -23.79 -10.63 -4.43
CA THR A 257 -23.46 -9.21 -4.30
C THR A 257 -22.43 -8.73 -5.33
N SER A 258 -21.55 -9.62 -5.78
CA SER A 258 -20.58 -9.35 -6.85
C SER A 258 -21.26 -9.31 -8.22
N ASP A 259 -22.12 -10.27 -8.53
CA ASP A 259 -22.86 -10.32 -9.80
C ASP A 259 -23.82 -9.13 -9.94
N ALA A 260 -24.49 -8.72 -8.86
CA ALA A 260 -25.32 -7.52 -8.85
C ALA A 260 -24.52 -6.21 -9.04
N ALA A 261 -23.21 -6.21 -8.76
CA ALA A 261 -22.33 -5.08 -9.03
C ALA A 261 -21.85 -5.06 -10.49
N ASP A 262 -21.70 -6.22 -11.12
CA ASP A 262 -21.33 -6.36 -12.53
C ASP A 262 -22.51 -6.02 -13.47
N ASP A 263 -23.75 -6.31 -13.08
CA ASP A 263 -24.95 -5.93 -13.82
C ASP A 263 -25.20 -4.40 -13.85
N LEU A 264 -24.50 -3.63 -13.01
CA LEU A 264 -24.57 -2.16 -12.96
C LEU A 264 -23.48 -1.46 -13.79
N THR A 265 -22.56 -2.22 -14.37
CA THR A 265 -21.49 -1.69 -15.24
C THR A 265 -21.70 -2.04 -16.70
#